data_80f3b7429e7a5248d766724e4f2cafd5
#
_entry.id   80f3b7429e7a5248d766724e4f2cafd5
#
_cell.length_a   1.000
_cell.length_b   1.000
_cell.length_c   1.000
_cell.angle_alpha   90.00
_cell.angle_beta   90.00
_cell.angle_gamma   90.00
#
_symmetry.space_group_name_H-M   'P 1'
#
loop_
_entity.id
_entity.type
_entity.pdbx_description
1 polymer ?
#
loop_
_entity_poly.entity_id
_entity_poly.type
_entity_poly.pdbx_seq_one_letter_code
_entity_poly.pdbx_strand_id
1 'polypeptide(L)'
;MKKITTLFLFLACTLIVSAQSYTTPNNGGNYDLNDILNLSPSTLSYNGTEYTLTEDLIIASTDTFTISTPETLNIAADILITIEGTFTCDAGNDQIVIKAVDNNAPYEGFRFEQNADILINNTSITYGGGLRVLTPNFTLTESFFSYNVSGVATGAVVSLSYGSPLIENNNFIFNDLPAISSGANQTVSATIKGNYLEGNNQSNQNRPQINMGATGLDTLRITNNTILGDASLDQVGGIAVANLLGGELRAILDDNTITDNRYGITIAGGNSFAYIRNNIIENNNTQNIPFSGGSGISLNSSAETQTVVARNNEIRNNLWGITLIGEASIDLGTLNDPGNNIFSENGNNGVVYALYNNTDNTIQAVYNCWEEDITLSDANAVEPYIFHQTDDASLGEVIFTPFNCADFSASTNQNSQINVYPNPTFGNFSIENTQNFQQLTIYNLNGKRMKTFSLKNNLNEINTDLSSGLYLLELQNEKQKAFTKLIIQ
;
A
#
# COMPACT_ATOMS: atom_id res chain seq x y z
N MET A 1 -73.73 -25.84 -4.56
CA MET A 1 -72.53 -26.01 -3.73
C MET A 1 -71.58 -24.87 -4.01
N LYS A 2 -71.55 -23.84 -3.14
CA LYS A 2 -70.62 -22.68 -3.24
C LYS A 2 -69.31 -23.06 -2.55
N LYS A 3 -68.20 -23.04 -3.25
CA LYS A 3 -66.85 -23.18 -2.65
C LYS A 3 -66.41 -21.82 -2.10
N ILE A 4 -66.23 -21.74 -0.79
CA ILE A 4 -65.63 -20.61 -0.10
C ILE A 4 -64.14 -20.84 -0.12
N THR A 5 -63.39 -19.98 -0.85
CA THR A 5 -61.94 -19.95 -0.85
C THR A 5 -61.51 -18.97 0.22
N THR A 6 -60.96 -19.50 1.31
CA THR A 6 -60.41 -18.67 2.40
C THR A 6 -58.99 -18.22 2.01
N LEU A 7 -58.80 -16.95 1.77
CA LEU A 7 -57.50 -16.30 1.49
C LEU A 7 -56.81 -16.03 2.83
N PHE A 8 -55.74 -16.75 3.16
CA PHE A 8 -54.87 -16.44 4.28
C PHE A 8 -53.91 -15.32 3.88
N LEU A 9 -54.13 -14.14 4.43
CA LEU A 9 -53.22 -13.00 4.31
C LEU A 9 -52.07 -13.19 5.31
N PHE A 10 -50.90 -13.60 4.86
CA PHE A 10 -49.69 -13.61 5.69
C PHE A 10 -49.19 -12.15 5.82
N LEU A 11 -49.42 -11.53 6.98
CA LEU A 11 -48.83 -10.23 7.35
C LEU A 11 -47.39 -10.49 7.77
N ALA A 12 -46.46 -10.34 6.84
CA ALA A 12 -45.03 -10.30 7.17
C ALA A 12 -44.73 -8.99 7.89
N CYS A 13 -44.67 -9.04 9.23
CA CYS A 13 -44.13 -7.96 10.04
C CYS A 13 -42.61 -7.93 9.81
N THR A 14 -42.12 -7.09 8.91
CA THR A 14 -40.71 -6.73 8.85
C THR A 14 -40.42 -5.91 10.11
N LEU A 15 -39.74 -6.54 11.07
CA LEU A 15 -39.11 -5.81 12.17
C LEU A 15 -37.99 -4.98 11.50
N ILE A 16 -38.20 -3.69 11.37
CA ILE A 16 -37.15 -2.72 11.10
C ILE A 16 -36.34 -2.68 12.40
N VAL A 17 -35.26 -3.45 12.49
CA VAL A 17 -34.24 -3.26 13.51
C VAL A 17 -33.54 -1.98 13.10
N SER A 18 -33.88 -0.86 13.74
CA SER A 18 -33.08 0.35 13.71
C SER A 18 -31.74 0.00 14.37
N ALA A 19 -30.63 0.15 13.69
CA ALA A 19 -29.32 0.08 14.33
C ALA A 19 -29.33 1.09 15.49
N GLN A 20 -29.07 0.62 16.69
CA GLN A 20 -29.04 1.48 17.87
C GLN A 20 -27.67 2.20 17.83
N SER A 21 -27.65 3.51 18.03
CA SER A 21 -26.46 4.33 17.97
C SER A 21 -26.37 5.25 19.16
N TYR A 22 -25.18 5.47 19.65
CA TYR A 22 -24.88 6.49 20.64
C TYR A 22 -24.09 7.65 20.01
N THR A 23 -24.56 8.88 20.26
CA THR A 23 -23.87 10.12 19.84
C THR A 23 -23.41 10.87 21.07
N THR A 24 -22.14 11.34 21.09
CA THR A 24 -21.62 12.19 22.16
C THR A 24 -22.39 13.51 22.27
N PRO A 25 -22.44 14.17 23.45
CA PRO A 25 -23.33 15.31 23.72
C PRO A 25 -23.17 16.56 22.86
N ASN A 26 -22.09 16.67 22.03
CA ASN A 26 -21.80 17.83 21.20
C ASN A 26 -21.60 19.12 21.99
N ASN A 27 -20.85 19.08 23.07
CA ASN A 27 -20.66 20.15 24.04
C ASN A 27 -19.19 20.63 24.17
N GLY A 28 -18.30 20.17 23.26
CA GLY A 28 -16.87 20.44 23.31
C GLY A 28 -16.15 19.58 24.35
N GLY A 29 -16.72 18.45 24.73
CA GLY A 29 -16.16 17.52 25.70
C GLY A 29 -15.01 16.68 25.14
N ASN A 30 -14.13 16.27 26.05
CA ASN A 30 -13.14 15.22 25.76
C ASN A 30 -13.65 13.92 26.38
N TYR A 31 -13.75 12.89 25.58
CA TYR A 31 -14.26 11.58 25.97
C TYR A 31 -13.18 10.52 25.74
N ASP A 32 -13.05 9.61 26.68
CA ASP A 32 -12.29 8.37 26.52
C ASP A 32 -13.24 7.14 26.54
N LEU A 33 -12.66 5.94 26.50
CA LEU A 33 -13.46 4.71 26.55
C LEU A 33 -14.27 4.58 27.86
N ASN A 34 -13.72 5.02 29.02
CA ASN A 34 -14.44 4.99 30.29
C ASN A 34 -15.59 5.99 30.32
N ASP A 35 -15.42 7.15 29.71
CA ASP A 35 -16.50 8.14 29.61
C ASP A 35 -17.67 7.60 28.78
N ILE A 36 -17.37 6.98 27.62
CA ILE A 36 -18.41 6.35 26.79
C ILE A 36 -19.08 5.19 27.54
N LEU A 37 -18.31 4.36 28.25
CA LEU A 37 -18.85 3.28 29.11
C LEU A 37 -19.81 3.81 30.16
N ASN A 38 -19.48 4.92 30.82
CA ASN A 38 -20.31 5.51 31.85
C ASN A 38 -21.57 6.20 31.28
N LEU A 39 -21.45 6.85 30.12
CA LEU A 39 -22.53 7.58 29.46
C LEU A 39 -23.52 6.65 28.75
N SER A 40 -23.01 5.57 28.15
CA SER A 40 -23.85 4.59 27.42
C SER A 40 -23.35 3.15 27.62
N PRO A 41 -23.67 2.53 28.76
CA PRO A 41 -23.28 1.16 29.08
C PRO A 41 -23.95 0.09 28.21
N SER A 42 -24.93 0.45 27.39
CA SER A 42 -25.48 -0.42 26.34
C SER A 42 -24.62 -0.43 25.11
N THR A 43 -23.93 0.68 24.79
CA THR A 43 -23.08 0.84 23.60
C THR A 43 -21.68 0.27 23.83
N LEU A 44 -21.10 0.51 25.00
CA LEU A 44 -19.76 0.04 25.35
C LEU A 44 -19.78 -0.72 26.67
N SER A 45 -19.15 -1.87 26.72
CA SER A 45 -18.97 -2.68 27.91
C SER A 45 -17.48 -2.94 28.19
N TYR A 46 -17.14 -3.23 29.45
CA TYR A 46 -15.78 -3.56 29.88
C TYR A 46 -15.79 -4.82 30.73
N ASN A 47 -14.96 -5.80 30.41
CA ASN A 47 -14.91 -7.08 31.11
C ASN A 47 -13.81 -7.18 32.19
N GLY A 48 -13.09 -6.07 32.45
CA GLY A 48 -11.96 -5.99 33.36
C GLY A 48 -10.59 -5.99 32.64
N THR A 49 -10.55 -6.29 31.34
CA THR A 49 -9.33 -6.30 30.50
C THR A 49 -9.51 -5.65 29.12
N GLU A 50 -10.69 -5.77 28.52
CA GLU A 50 -10.98 -5.30 27.17
C GLU A 50 -12.35 -4.63 27.10
N TYR A 51 -12.46 -3.63 26.23
CA TYR A 51 -13.73 -3.00 25.88
C TYR A 51 -14.41 -3.73 24.73
N THR A 52 -15.74 -3.69 24.70
CA THR A 52 -16.53 -4.24 23.60
C THR A 52 -17.62 -3.22 23.20
N LEU A 53 -17.54 -2.75 21.96
CA LEU A 53 -18.53 -1.86 21.33
C LEU A 53 -19.59 -2.69 20.61
N THR A 54 -20.88 -2.48 20.92
CA THR A 54 -22.01 -3.27 20.41
C THR A 54 -23.08 -2.45 19.70
N GLU A 55 -22.93 -1.13 19.65
CA GLU A 55 -23.80 -0.20 18.93
C GLU A 55 -22.94 0.80 18.16
N ASP A 56 -23.48 1.44 17.12
CA ASP A 56 -22.78 2.50 16.39
C ASP A 56 -22.38 3.64 17.33
N LEU A 57 -21.18 4.16 17.14
CA LEU A 57 -20.65 5.28 17.93
C LEU A 57 -20.40 6.48 17.02
N ILE A 58 -21.01 7.62 17.40
CA ILE A 58 -20.84 8.89 16.70
C ILE A 58 -20.18 9.89 17.64
N ILE A 59 -19.02 10.37 17.27
CA ILE A 59 -18.35 11.47 17.96
C ILE A 59 -18.79 12.77 17.29
N ALA A 60 -19.53 13.58 18.00
CA ALA A 60 -20.13 14.80 17.49
C ALA A 60 -19.07 15.87 17.15
N SER A 61 -19.43 16.80 16.29
CA SER A 61 -18.51 17.72 15.59
C SER A 61 -17.68 18.64 16.48
N THR A 62 -18.11 18.92 17.72
CA THR A 62 -17.33 19.74 18.67
C THR A 62 -16.55 18.89 19.68
N ASP A 63 -16.81 17.58 19.72
CA ASP A 63 -16.26 16.69 20.73
C ASP A 63 -14.96 16.03 20.28
N THR A 64 -14.16 15.63 21.26
CA THR A 64 -12.93 14.87 21.07
C THR A 64 -13.10 13.47 21.66
N PHE A 65 -12.66 12.45 20.92
CA PHE A 65 -12.53 11.08 21.42
C PHE A 65 -11.07 10.66 21.45
N THR A 66 -10.60 10.21 22.60
CA THR A 66 -9.19 9.88 22.79
C THR A 66 -9.03 8.46 23.36
N ILE A 67 -8.15 7.69 22.72
CA ILE A 67 -7.61 6.44 23.29
C ILE A 67 -6.11 6.68 23.48
N SER A 68 -5.67 6.89 24.72
CA SER A 68 -4.29 7.26 25.06
C SER A 68 -3.55 6.24 25.91
N THR A 69 -4.18 5.10 26.14
CA THR A 69 -3.59 3.96 26.89
C THR A 69 -3.64 2.70 26.04
N PRO A 70 -2.81 1.69 26.29
CA PRO A 70 -2.72 0.46 25.50
C PRO A 70 -3.95 -0.45 25.69
N GLU A 71 -5.10 0.05 25.28
CA GLU A 71 -6.38 -0.62 25.40
C GLU A 71 -6.66 -1.58 24.24
N THR A 72 -7.53 -2.56 24.48
CA THR A 72 -8.13 -3.38 23.45
C THR A 72 -9.60 -3.03 23.31
N LEU A 73 -10.00 -2.57 22.11
CA LEU A 73 -11.38 -2.33 21.71
C LEU A 73 -11.84 -3.42 20.74
N ASN A 74 -12.72 -4.29 21.20
CA ASN A 74 -13.43 -5.25 20.36
C ASN A 74 -14.68 -4.59 19.80
N ILE A 75 -14.94 -4.76 18.51
CA ILE A 75 -16.10 -4.17 17.85
C ILE A 75 -16.99 -5.29 17.31
N ALA A 76 -18.28 -5.26 17.63
CA ALA A 76 -19.24 -6.25 17.15
C ALA A 76 -19.48 -6.10 15.63
N ALA A 77 -20.06 -7.12 15.02
CA ALA A 77 -20.38 -7.14 13.60
C ALA A 77 -21.25 -5.95 13.18
N ASP A 78 -21.00 -5.45 11.97
CA ASP A 78 -21.75 -4.37 11.30
C ASP A 78 -21.75 -3.01 12.04
N ILE A 79 -20.95 -2.83 13.08
CA ILE A 79 -20.85 -1.59 13.84
C ILE A 79 -19.98 -0.58 13.11
N LEU A 80 -20.49 0.64 12.94
CA LEU A 80 -19.83 1.79 12.37
C LEU A 80 -19.42 2.80 13.45
N ILE A 81 -18.17 3.26 13.37
CA ILE A 81 -17.69 4.40 14.15
C ILE A 81 -17.59 5.62 13.24
N THR A 82 -18.36 6.66 13.52
CA THR A 82 -18.35 7.92 12.79
C THR A 82 -17.72 9.02 13.63
N ILE A 83 -16.72 9.68 13.10
CA ILE A 83 -16.06 10.82 13.74
C ILE A 83 -16.38 12.08 12.93
N GLU A 84 -17.14 12.98 13.53
CA GLU A 84 -17.42 14.33 13.01
C GLU A 84 -16.47 15.39 13.62
N GLY A 85 -15.97 15.13 14.84
CA GLY A 85 -15.06 15.98 15.60
C GLY A 85 -13.62 15.51 15.55
N THR A 86 -12.96 15.42 16.70
CA THR A 86 -11.55 15.01 16.80
C THR A 86 -11.41 13.57 17.27
N PHE A 87 -10.52 12.80 16.67
CA PHE A 87 -10.14 11.48 17.13
C PHE A 87 -8.62 11.37 17.28
N THR A 88 -8.19 11.08 18.49
CA THR A 88 -6.77 10.80 18.80
C THR A 88 -6.64 9.37 19.34
N CYS A 89 -5.96 8.53 18.61
CA CYS A 89 -5.66 7.16 18.98
C CYS A 89 -4.14 7.02 19.05
N ASP A 90 -3.57 7.26 20.23
CA ASP A 90 -2.11 7.31 20.46
C ASP A 90 -1.77 7.01 21.92
N ALA A 91 -1.20 5.86 22.19
CA ALA A 91 -0.67 5.45 23.50
C ALA A 91 0.88 5.58 23.59
N GLY A 92 1.45 6.44 22.77
CA GLY A 92 2.91 6.64 22.70
C GLY A 92 3.63 5.41 22.17
N ASN A 93 4.49 4.80 23.00
CA ASN A 93 5.25 3.61 22.61
C ASN A 93 4.47 2.30 22.75
N ASP A 94 3.31 2.33 23.40
CA ASP A 94 2.47 1.16 23.59
C ASP A 94 1.42 1.05 22.49
N GLN A 95 1.03 -0.18 22.14
CA GLN A 95 0.12 -0.42 21.03
C GLN A 95 -1.34 -0.47 21.51
N ILE A 96 -2.21 0.26 20.82
CA ILE A 96 -3.66 0.14 20.91
C ILE A 96 -4.12 -0.96 19.95
N VAL A 97 -5.11 -1.78 20.36
CA VAL A 97 -5.65 -2.86 19.54
C VAL A 97 -7.14 -2.63 19.29
N ILE A 98 -7.52 -2.52 18.03
CA ILE A 98 -8.91 -2.42 17.56
C ILE A 98 -9.18 -3.61 16.63
N LYS A 99 -10.15 -4.46 16.98
CA LYS A 99 -10.41 -5.69 16.24
C LYS A 99 -11.88 -6.10 16.29
N ALA A 100 -12.30 -6.96 15.38
CA ALA A 100 -13.62 -7.57 15.45
C ALA A 100 -13.75 -8.49 16.69
N VAL A 101 -14.96 -8.59 17.24
CA VAL A 101 -15.31 -9.60 18.26
C VAL A 101 -15.18 -11.00 17.67
N ASP A 102 -15.66 -11.18 16.44
CA ASP A 102 -15.55 -12.42 15.67
C ASP A 102 -14.89 -12.10 14.32
N ASN A 103 -13.77 -12.74 14.03
CA ASN A 103 -13.03 -12.54 12.78
C ASN A 103 -13.84 -12.90 11.52
N ASN A 104 -14.88 -13.72 11.65
CA ASN A 104 -15.78 -14.08 10.53
C ASN A 104 -16.99 -13.13 10.40
N ALA A 105 -17.14 -12.19 11.33
CA ALA A 105 -18.21 -11.22 11.36
C ALA A 105 -17.61 -9.80 11.59
N PRO A 106 -17.02 -9.22 10.53
CA PRO A 106 -16.31 -7.95 10.62
C PRO A 106 -17.24 -6.79 11.01
N TYR A 107 -16.67 -5.80 11.68
CA TYR A 107 -17.37 -4.52 11.90
C TYR A 107 -17.32 -3.65 10.64
N GLU A 108 -18.25 -2.67 10.53
CA GLU A 108 -18.40 -1.83 9.32
C GLU A 108 -17.19 -0.91 9.05
N GLY A 109 -16.45 -0.49 10.09
CA GLY A 109 -15.23 0.32 9.98
C GLY A 109 -15.34 1.70 10.61
N PHE A 110 -14.48 2.61 10.16
CA PHE A 110 -14.42 3.99 10.62
C PHE A 110 -14.76 4.95 9.47
N ARG A 111 -15.62 5.92 9.75
CA ARG A 111 -15.93 7.01 8.87
C ARG A 111 -15.49 8.33 9.49
N PHE A 112 -14.54 9.00 8.88
CA PHE A 112 -14.04 10.31 9.29
C PHE A 112 -14.65 11.38 8.40
N GLU A 113 -15.49 12.23 8.98
CA GLU A 113 -16.25 13.24 8.24
C GLU A 113 -15.39 14.43 7.83
N GLN A 114 -15.89 15.28 6.93
CA GLN A 114 -15.10 16.28 6.22
C GLN A 114 -14.34 17.28 7.12
N ASN A 115 -14.88 17.57 8.30
CA ASN A 115 -14.27 18.54 9.23
C ASN A 115 -13.56 17.87 10.41
N ALA A 116 -13.48 16.56 10.43
CA ALA A 116 -12.82 15.82 11.50
C ALA A 116 -11.32 16.05 11.51
N ASP A 117 -10.70 15.95 12.68
CA ASP A 117 -9.25 16.00 12.87
C ASP A 117 -8.79 14.65 13.43
N ILE A 118 -7.97 13.92 12.68
CA ILE A 118 -7.69 12.51 12.94
C ILE A 118 -6.20 12.26 13.10
N LEU A 119 -5.84 11.72 14.25
CA LEU A 119 -4.51 11.17 14.54
C LEU A 119 -4.65 9.71 14.97
N ILE A 120 -4.03 8.81 14.24
CA ILE A 120 -3.90 7.39 14.58
C ILE A 120 -2.42 7.05 14.58
N ASN A 121 -1.91 6.65 15.71
CA ASN A 121 -0.51 6.27 15.89
C ASN A 121 -0.40 4.93 16.64
N ASN A 122 0.54 4.10 16.26
CA ASN A 122 0.88 2.83 16.91
C ASN A 122 -0.35 1.96 17.26
N THR A 123 -1.27 1.84 16.30
CA THR A 123 -2.56 1.17 16.48
C THR A 123 -2.68 -0.04 15.55
N SER A 124 -3.11 -1.18 16.09
CA SER A 124 -3.48 -2.36 15.29
C SER A 124 -4.96 -2.34 14.99
N ILE A 125 -5.34 -2.33 13.69
CA ILE A 125 -6.74 -2.33 13.22
C ILE A 125 -6.96 -3.55 12.32
N THR A 126 -7.78 -4.50 12.79
CA THR A 126 -7.91 -5.79 12.10
C THR A 126 -9.36 -6.26 11.97
N TYR A 127 -9.64 -7.00 10.91
CA TYR A 127 -10.95 -7.63 10.63
C TYR A 127 -12.12 -6.64 10.58
N GLY A 128 -11.88 -5.42 10.10
CA GLY A 128 -12.92 -4.38 9.97
C GLY A 128 -13.09 -3.88 8.55
N GLY A 129 -14.12 -3.05 8.33
CA GLY A 129 -14.47 -2.47 7.03
C GLY A 129 -13.60 -1.27 6.60
N GLY A 130 -12.40 -1.12 7.18
CA GLY A 130 -11.42 -0.10 6.83
C GLY A 130 -11.76 1.31 7.30
N LEU A 131 -11.01 2.29 6.75
CA LEU A 131 -11.08 3.70 7.09
C LEU A 131 -11.58 4.51 5.88
N ARG A 132 -12.76 5.08 5.95
CA ARG A 132 -13.27 6.04 4.96
C ARG A 132 -12.93 7.46 5.40
N VAL A 133 -11.97 8.08 4.74
CA VAL A 133 -11.41 9.37 5.11
C VAL A 133 -11.97 10.46 4.20
N LEU A 134 -12.89 11.28 4.72
CA LEU A 134 -13.47 12.41 3.99
C LEU A 134 -12.81 13.74 4.38
N THR A 135 -12.02 13.77 5.46
CA THR A 135 -11.31 14.95 5.95
C THR A 135 -9.95 15.14 5.26
N PRO A 136 -9.48 16.37 5.07
CA PRO A 136 -8.09 16.64 4.71
C PRO A 136 -7.11 16.49 5.90
N ASN A 137 -7.62 16.52 7.15
CA ASN A 137 -6.82 16.48 8.38
C ASN A 137 -6.70 15.04 8.87
N PHE A 138 -5.83 14.26 8.24
CA PHE A 138 -5.66 12.84 8.55
C PHE A 138 -4.17 12.48 8.65
N THR A 139 -3.81 11.95 9.79
CA THR A 139 -2.47 11.44 10.08
C THR A 139 -2.57 9.99 10.58
N LEU A 140 -1.85 9.09 9.91
CA LEU A 140 -1.79 7.67 10.23
C LEU A 140 -0.32 7.24 10.25
N THR A 141 0.17 6.84 11.42
CA THR A 141 1.57 6.50 11.61
C THR A 141 1.77 5.23 12.43
N GLU A 142 2.90 4.52 12.20
CA GLU A 142 3.39 3.37 12.99
C GLU A 142 2.34 2.28 13.24
N SER A 143 1.29 2.20 12.43
CA SER A 143 0.10 1.38 12.66
C SER A 143 0.07 0.11 11.80
N PHE A 144 -0.74 -0.85 12.20
CA PHE A 144 -0.82 -2.17 11.59
C PHE A 144 -2.25 -2.49 11.13
N PHE A 145 -2.39 -2.91 9.88
CA PHE A 145 -3.67 -3.25 9.25
C PHE A 145 -3.60 -4.64 8.63
N SER A 146 -4.43 -5.58 9.09
CA SER A 146 -4.50 -6.89 8.46
C SER A 146 -5.91 -7.46 8.45
N TYR A 147 -6.18 -8.27 7.42
CA TYR A 147 -7.45 -8.98 7.25
C TYR A 147 -8.68 -8.06 7.27
N ASN A 148 -8.50 -6.77 6.94
CA ASN A 148 -9.64 -5.87 6.78
C ASN A 148 -10.35 -6.16 5.46
N VAL A 149 -11.68 -6.04 5.50
CA VAL A 149 -12.57 -6.38 4.39
C VAL A 149 -13.24 -5.13 3.82
N SER A 150 -14.12 -5.30 2.82
CA SER A 150 -14.99 -4.22 2.36
C SER A 150 -16.07 -3.94 3.39
N GLY A 151 -16.22 -2.68 3.76
CA GLY A 151 -17.24 -2.15 4.65
C GLY A 151 -17.50 -0.70 4.27
N VAL A 152 -17.45 0.22 5.23
CA VAL A 152 -17.59 1.67 4.95
C VAL A 152 -16.52 2.17 3.97
N ALA A 153 -15.35 1.58 3.96
CA ALA A 153 -14.32 1.77 2.94
C ALA A 153 -14.44 0.69 1.86
N THR A 154 -14.70 1.08 0.62
CA THR A 154 -14.91 0.15 -0.51
C THR A 154 -13.79 0.17 -1.54
N GLY A 155 -12.94 1.18 -1.52
CA GLY A 155 -11.85 1.37 -2.48
C GLY A 155 -10.54 0.74 -2.03
N ALA A 156 -10.24 0.84 -0.75
CA ALA A 156 -9.04 0.34 -0.09
C ALA A 156 -9.29 0.30 1.43
N VAL A 157 -8.37 -0.29 2.17
CA VAL A 157 -8.38 -0.23 3.65
C VAL A 157 -8.36 1.21 4.13
N VAL A 158 -7.54 2.07 3.51
CA VAL A 158 -7.56 3.52 3.72
C VAL A 158 -8.03 4.19 2.44
N SER A 159 -9.29 4.64 2.42
CA SER A 159 -9.92 5.31 1.28
C SER A 159 -9.97 6.82 1.49
N LEU A 160 -9.14 7.56 0.76
CA LEU A 160 -8.92 9.00 0.89
C LEU A 160 -9.81 9.80 -0.06
N SER A 161 -10.30 10.97 0.39
CA SER A 161 -11.16 11.83 -0.43
C SER A 161 -10.60 13.22 -0.69
N TYR A 162 -9.82 13.81 0.21
CA TYR A 162 -9.36 15.19 0.09
C TYR A 162 -8.00 15.44 0.74
N GLY A 163 -7.33 16.51 0.30
CA GLY A 163 -6.21 17.14 0.97
C GLY A 163 -4.89 16.42 0.82
N SER A 164 -4.03 16.61 1.80
CA SER A 164 -2.66 16.09 1.81
C SER A 164 -2.40 15.23 3.04
N PRO A 165 -3.15 14.14 3.23
CA PRO A 165 -3.01 13.26 4.38
C PRO A 165 -1.60 12.64 4.48
N LEU A 166 -1.16 12.38 5.73
CA LEU A 166 0.09 11.68 6.02
C LEU A 166 -0.19 10.22 6.37
N ILE A 167 0.46 9.30 5.67
CA ILE A 167 0.45 7.85 5.93
C ILE A 167 1.90 7.38 5.99
N GLU A 168 2.44 7.22 7.18
CA GLU A 168 3.88 6.99 7.36
C GLU A 168 4.17 5.80 8.28
N ASN A 169 5.11 4.95 7.86
CA ASN A 169 5.64 3.82 8.64
C ASN A 169 4.59 2.79 9.09
N ASN A 170 3.55 2.57 8.31
CA ASN A 170 2.52 1.59 8.62
C ASN A 170 2.78 0.25 7.94
N ASN A 171 2.15 -0.81 8.47
CA ASN A 171 2.14 -2.15 7.90
C ASN A 171 0.72 -2.50 7.42
N PHE A 172 0.57 -2.83 6.15
CA PHE A 172 -0.68 -3.30 5.54
C PHE A 172 -0.46 -4.71 5.00
N ILE A 173 -1.09 -5.72 5.62
CA ILE A 173 -0.76 -7.12 5.34
C ILE A 173 -2.01 -7.95 5.15
N PHE A 174 -2.13 -8.64 4.00
CA PHE A 174 -3.20 -9.59 3.66
C PHE A 174 -4.62 -9.05 3.87
N ASN A 175 -4.85 -7.79 3.48
CA ASN A 175 -6.19 -7.22 3.49
C ASN A 175 -6.96 -7.64 2.22
N ASP A 176 -8.28 -7.79 2.31
CA ASP A 176 -9.14 -8.14 1.17
C ASP A 176 -9.17 -7.04 0.10
N LEU A 177 -8.98 -5.79 0.52
CA LEU A 177 -8.92 -4.62 -0.36
C LEU A 177 -7.48 -4.16 -0.61
N PRO A 178 -7.24 -3.31 -1.63
CA PRO A 178 -6.02 -2.50 -1.71
C PRO A 178 -5.68 -1.82 -0.39
N ALA A 179 -4.41 -1.55 -0.12
CA ALA A 179 -4.02 -0.89 1.13
C ALA A 179 -4.49 0.57 1.18
N ILE A 180 -4.17 1.35 0.15
CA ILE A 180 -4.41 2.80 0.11
C ILE A 180 -4.99 3.19 -1.25
N SER A 181 -6.07 3.98 -1.25
CA SER A 181 -6.59 4.56 -2.49
C SER A 181 -7.18 5.95 -2.30
N SER A 182 -7.29 6.70 -3.42
CA SER A 182 -8.18 7.85 -3.52
C SER A 182 -9.22 7.64 -4.61
N GLY A 183 -10.36 8.33 -4.51
CA GLY A 183 -11.38 8.28 -5.56
C GLY A 183 -10.88 8.95 -6.86
N ALA A 184 -11.25 8.41 -8.01
CA ALA A 184 -10.81 8.93 -9.31
C ALA A 184 -11.27 10.37 -9.61
N ASN A 185 -12.35 10.84 -8.94
CA ASN A 185 -12.87 12.20 -9.03
C ASN A 185 -12.50 13.08 -7.84
N GLN A 186 -11.56 12.64 -7.02
CA GLN A 186 -11.09 13.34 -5.84
C GLN A 186 -9.70 13.93 -6.08
N THR A 187 -9.38 15.01 -5.37
CA THR A 187 -8.06 15.63 -5.41
C THR A 187 -7.34 15.33 -4.12
N VAL A 188 -6.33 14.44 -4.20
CA VAL A 188 -5.58 13.96 -3.03
C VAL A 188 -4.09 13.98 -3.32
N SER A 189 -3.33 14.75 -2.55
CA SER A 189 -1.87 14.86 -2.63
C SER A 189 -1.19 14.32 -1.38
N ALA A 190 -1.51 13.07 -1.04
CA ALA A 190 -1.02 12.39 0.16
C ALA A 190 0.52 12.28 0.19
N THR A 191 1.08 12.20 1.40
CA THR A 191 2.42 11.68 1.65
C THR A 191 2.29 10.25 2.18
N ILE A 192 2.72 9.28 1.36
CA ILE A 192 2.72 7.84 1.64
C ILE A 192 4.18 7.42 1.72
N LYS A 193 4.69 7.22 2.94
CA LYS A 193 6.13 7.08 3.13
C LYS A 193 6.50 6.00 4.14
N GLY A 194 7.52 5.20 3.83
CA GLY A 194 8.09 4.22 4.76
C GLY A 194 7.14 3.09 5.14
N ASN A 195 6.06 2.87 4.37
CA ASN A 195 5.10 1.82 4.67
C ASN A 195 5.56 0.46 4.12
N TYR A 196 5.15 -0.60 4.79
CA TYR A 196 5.27 -1.97 4.31
C TYR A 196 3.89 -2.49 3.90
N LEU A 197 3.78 -2.89 2.64
CA LEU A 197 2.56 -3.47 2.07
C LEU A 197 2.88 -4.88 1.60
N GLU A 198 2.12 -5.89 2.07
CA GLU A 198 2.32 -7.28 1.64
C GLU A 198 0.98 -7.94 1.34
N GLY A 199 0.83 -8.45 0.12
CA GLY A 199 -0.28 -9.30 -0.27
C GLY A 199 -1.66 -8.66 -0.04
N ASN A 200 -1.80 -7.34 -0.19
CA ASN A 200 -3.11 -6.70 -0.09
C ASN A 200 -3.92 -6.91 -1.38
N ASN A 201 -5.23 -6.69 -1.29
CA ASN A 201 -6.22 -7.01 -2.31
C ASN A 201 -6.38 -8.52 -2.53
N GLN A 202 -6.52 -9.27 -1.41
CA GLN A 202 -6.75 -10.73 -1.41
C GLN A 202 -7.98 -11.16 -2.20
N SER A 203 -8.94 -10.25 -2.41
CA SER A 203 -10.07 -10.47 -3.33
C SER A 203 -9.66 -10.48 -4.81
N ASN A 204 -8.38 -10.31 -5.12
CA ASN A 204 -7.77 -10.35 -6.45
C ASN A 204 -8.50 -9.49 -7.50
N GLN A 205 -8.93 -8.29 -7.10
CA GLN A 205 -9.53 -7.32 -8.02
C GLN A 205 -8.43 -6.67 -8.87
N ASN A 206 -8.78 -6.24 -10.09
CA ASN A 206 -7.86 -5.50 -10.96
C ASN A 206 -7.59 -4.09 -10.40
N ARG A 207 -6.86 -4.04 -9.28
CA ARG A 207 -6.42 -2.83 -8.58
C ARG A 207 -5.05 -3.03 -7.96
N PRO A 208 -4.18 -2.02 -7.96
CA PRO A 208 -2.88 -2.09 -7.28
C PRO A 208 -3.02 -1.96 -5.76
N GLN A 209 -1.96 -2.27 -5.02
CA GLN A 209 -1.93 -2.09 -3.58
C GLN A 209 -2.02 -0.61 -3.18
N ILE A 210 -1.43 0.30 -3.98
CA ILE A 210 -1.62 1.76 -3.86
C ILE A 210 -2.26 2.28 -5.15
N ASN A 211 -3.45 2.85 -5.05
CA ASN A 211 -4.24 3.30 -6.21
C ASN A 211 -4.72 4.76 -6.04
N MET A 212 -4.00 5.71 -6.62
CA MET A 212 -4.24 7.14 -6.43
C MET A 212 -4.77 7.79 -7.70
N GLY A 213 -5.67 8.77 -7.52
CA GLY A 213 -6.23 9.60 -8.57
C GLY A 213 -5.49 10.92 -8.79
N ALA A 214 -6.18 11.92 -9.32
CA ALA A 214 -5.67 13.27 -9.54
C ALA A 214 -5.23 13.95 -8.23
N THR A 215 -4.24 14.84 -8.33
CA THR A 215 -3.67 15.55 -7.17
C THR A 215 -3.99 17.05 -7.16
N GLY A 216 -4.50 17.58 -8.29
CA GLY A 216 -4.56 19.02 -8.50
C GLY A 216 -3.15 19.61 -8.63
N LEU A 217 -2.96 20.81 -8.11
CA LEU A 217 -1.68 21.53 -8.20
C LEU A 217 -0.63 21.06 -7.17
N ASP A 218 -1.05 20.31 -6.14
CA ASP A 218 -0.15 19.74 -5.15
C ASP A 218 0.47 18.43 -5.63
N THR A 219 1.44 17.91 -4.87
CA THR A 219 2.24 16.76 -5.26
C THR A 219 1.99 15.57 -4.35
N LEU A 220 1.49 14.47 -4.91
CA LEU A 220 1.48 13.16 -4.29
C LEU A 220 2.92 12.66 -4.11
N ARG A 221 3.26 12.15 -2.93
CA ARG A 221 4.56 11.57 -2.63
C ARG A 221 4.41 10.13 -2.17
N ILE A 222 4.98 9.20 -2.91
CA ILE A 222 5.03 7.78 -2.57
C ILE A 222 6.51 7.41 -2.47
N THR A 223 7.05 7.38 -1.25
CA THR A 223 8.50 7.31 -1.07
C THR A 223 8.92 6.31 0.01
N ASN A 224 10.03 5.61 -0.21
CA ASN A 224 10.61 4.67 0.76
C ASN A 224 9.62 3.56 1.21
N ASN A 225 8.68 3.14 0.37
CA ASN A 225 7.77 2.05 0.69
C ASN A 225 8.32 0.71 0.19
N THR A 226 7.98 -0.36 0.90
CA THR A 226 8.17 -1.74 0.43
C THR A 226 6.80 -2.30 0.05
N ILE A 227 6.64 -2.70 -1.21
CA ILE A 227 5.38 -3.15 -1.79
C ILE A 227 5.60 -4.55 -2.36
N LEU A 228 5.31 -5.55 -1.55
CA LEU A 228 5.45 -6.96 -1.87
C LEU A 228 4.09 -7.52 -2.30
N GLY A 229 4.02 -8.04 -3.51
CA GLY A 229 2.83 -8.73 -4.01
C GLY A 229 2.68 -10.13 -3.42
N ASP A 230 1.58 -10.76 -3.76
CA ASP A 230 1.37 -12.19 -3.58
C ASP A 230 1.33 -12.83 -4.97
N ALA A 231 2.29 -13.70 -5.27
CA ALA A 231 2.42 -14.32 -6.59
C ALA A 231 1.19 -15.15 -7.02
N SER A 232 0.29 -15.49 -6.09
CA SER A 232 -0.99 -16.13 -6.38
C SER A 232 -2.08 -15.16 -6.87
N LEU A 233 -1.87 -13.84 -6.73
CA LEU A 233 -2.81 -12.79 -7.11
C LEU A 233 -2.43 -12.19 -8.47
N ASP A 234 -3.02 -12.68 -9.54
CA ASP A 234 -2.67 -12.29 -10.92
C ASP A 234 -3.25 -10.95 -11.39
N GLN A 235 -4.13 -10.32 -10.61
CA GLN A 235 -4.75 -9.03 -10.96
C GLN A 235 -4.17 -7.84 -10.17
N VAL A 236 -3.35 -8.07 -9.14
CA VAL A 236 -2.91 -7.05 -8.21
C VAL A 236 -1.61 -6.38 -8.66
N GLY A 237 -1.65 -5.08 -8.96
CA GLY A 237 -0.45 -4.29 -9.26
C GLY A 237 0.22 -3.69 -8.02
N GLY A 238 1.41 -3.12 -8.19
CA GLY A 238 2.12 -2.41 -7.12
C GLY A 238 1.51 -1.02 -6.88
N ILE A 239 1.83 -0.05 -7.72
CA ILE A 239 1.36 1.34 -7.65
C ILE A 239 0.68 1.73 -8.96
N ALA A 240 -0.49 2.37 -8.88
CA ALA A 240 -1.04 3.14 -9.98
C ALA A 240 -1.38 4.57 -9.54
N VAL A 241 -1.02 5.52 -10.39
CA VAL A 241 -1.42 6.92 -10.25
C VAL A 241 -2.08 7.35 -11.56
N ALA A 242 -3.38 7.66 -11.52
CA ALA A 242 -4.18 7.77 -12.74
C ALA A 242 -5.08 9.01 -12.76
N ASN A 243 -4.88 9.87 -13.78
CA ASN A 243 -5.74 11.01 -14.05
C ASN A 243 -6.74 10.67 -15.17
N LEU A 244 -7.77 9.90 -14.86
CA LEU A 244 -8.71 9.36 -15.84
C LEU A 244 -9.93 10.26 -16.11
N LEU A 245 -10.28 11.15 -15.17
CA LEU A 245 -11.49 11.97 -15.24
C LEU A 245 -11.20 13.46 -15.51
N GLY A 246 -9.96 13.78 -15.83
CA GLY A 246 -9.49 15.14 -16.02
C GLY A 246 -9.02 15.79 -14.72
N GLY A 247 -8.35 16.94 -14.83
CA GLY A 247 -7.65 17.59 -13.73
C GLY A 247 -6.15 17.60 -13.97
N GLU A 248 -5.38 17.67 -12.90
CA GLU A 248 -3.92 17.63 -12.93
C GLU A 248 -3.39 16.58 -11.96
N LEU A 249 -2.33 15.90 -12.36
CA LEU A 249 -1.63 14.92 -11.58
C LEU A 249 -0.16 15.31 -11.48
N ARG A 250 0.34 15.43 -10.25
CA ARG A 250 1.75 15.60 -9.93
C ARG A 250 2.18 14.54 -8.92
N ALA A 251 3.17 13.74 -9.26
CA ALA A 251 3.61 12.64 -8.41
C ALA A 251 5.14 12.55 -8.32
N ILE A 252 5.62 12.15 -7.16
CA ILE A 252 7.00 11.75 -6.90
C ILE A 252 6.95 10.34 -6.34
N LEU A 253 7.57 9.41 -7.05
CA LEU A 253 7.67 8.01 -6.68
C LEU A 253 9.16 7.67 -6.55
N ASP A 254 9.69 7.82 -5.35
CA ASP A 254 11.12 7.72 -5.09
C ASP A 254 11.45 6.66 -4.03
N ASP A 255 12.58 5.96 -4.21
CA ASP A 255 13.16 5.05 -3.21
C ASP A 255 12.21 3.91 -2.76
N ASN A 256 11.28 3.46 -3.62
CA ASN A 256 10.41 2.34 -3.30
C ASN A 256 11.00 1.01 -3.77
N THR A 257 10.72 -0.07 -3.05
CA THR A 257 10.95 -1.45 -3.47
C THR A 257 9.61 -2.08 -3.81
N ILE A 258 9.43 -2.51 -5.08
CA ILE A 258 8.16 -3.01 -5.62
C ILE A 258 8.43 -4.36 -6.29
N THR A 259 7.93 -5.44 -5.71
CA THR A 259 8.25 -6.79 -6.17
C THR A 259 7.05 -7.74 -6.10
N ASP A 260 7.05 -8.75 -6.97
CA ASP A 260 6.08 -9.84 -7.01
C ASP A 260 4.61 -9.38 -7.21
N ASN A 261 4.40 -8.25 -7.89
CA ASN A 261 3.09 -7.78 -8.28
C ASN A 261 2.79 -8.10 -9.77
N ARG A 262 1.59 -7.81 -10.23
CA ARG A 262 1.21 -7.91 -11.64
C ARG A 262 1.98 -6.93 -12.52
N TYR A 263 2.23 -5.73 -12.02
CA TYR A 263 3.08 -4.68 -12.59
C TYR A 263 3.68 -3.85 -11.45
N GLY A 264 4.79 -3.16 -11.70
CA GLY A 264 5.41 -2.31 -10.69
C GLY A 264 4.68 -0.97 -10.54
N ILE A 265 4.88 -0.03 -11.47
CA ILE A 265 4.32 1.32 -11.44
C ILE A 265 3.52 1.57 -12.71
N THR A 266 2.33 2.17 -12.57
CA THR A 266 1.54 2.67 -13.69
C THR A 266 1.26 4.16 -13.50
N ILE A 267 1.54 4.99 -14.55
CA ILE A 267 1.06 6.38 -14.66
C ILE A 267 0.11 6.45 -15.85
N ALA A 268 -1.15 6.85 -15.61
CA ALA A 268 -2.17 6.88 -16.65
C ALA A 268 -2.87 8.23 -16.75
N GLY A 269 -3.18 8.62 -18.00
CA GLY A 269 -3.93 9.82 -18.35
C GLY A 269 -3.06 11.03 -18.66
N GLY A 270 -3.66 12.00 -19.37
CA GLY A 270 -3.03 13.28 -19.70
C GLY A 270 -2.93 14.24 -18.51
N ASN A 271 -2.23 15.36 -18.68
CA ASN A 271 -1.92 16.34 -17.62
C ASN A 271 -1.29 15.68 -16.38
N SER A 272 -0.41 14.71 -16.63
CA SER A 272 0.26 13.94 -15.60
C SER A 272 1.76 14.23 -15.62
N PHE A 273 2.28 14.70 -14.49
CA PHE A 273 3.68 15.01 -14.28
C PHE A 273 4.22 14.10 -13.18
N ALA A 274 5.17 13.23 -13.50
CA ALA A 274 5.71 12.30 -12.53
C ALA A 274 7.23 12.21 -12.58
N TYR A 275 7.85 12.13 -11.40
CA TYR A 275 9.23 11.67 -11.21
C TYR A 275 9.21 10.26 -10.66
N ILE A 276 9.97 9.35 -11.26
CA ILE A 276 10.14 7.95 -10.83
C ILE A 276 11.64 7.73 -10.65
N ARG A 277 12.13 7.70 -9.40
CA ARG A 277 13.58 7.72 -9.15
C ARG A 277 13.99 6.74 -8.06
N ASN A 278 15.18 6.16 -8.23
CA ASN A 278 15.84 5.32 -7.22
C ASN A 278 14.97 4.13 -6.77
N ASN A 279 14.01 3.68 -7.57
CA ASN A 279 13.16 2.55 -7.19
C ASN A 279 13.81 1.22 -7.61
N ILE A 280 13.57 0.18 -6.81
CA ILE A 280 13.83 -1.22 -7.15
C ILE A 280 12.50 -1.83 -7.58
N ILE A 281 12.40 -2.24 -8.85
CA ILE A 281 11.16 -2.72 -9.48
C ILE A 281 11.44 -4.10 -10.09
N GLU A 282 11.11 -5.17 -9.37
CA GLU A 282 11.57 -6.51 -9.72
C GLU A 282 10.44 -7.55 -9.70
N ASN A 283 10.53 -8.54 -10.58
CA ASN A 283 9.64 -9.71 -10.59
C ASN A 283 8.14 -9.39 -10.73
N ASN A 284 7.78 -8.22 -11.29
CA ASN A 284 6.37 -7.83 -11.41
C ASN A 284 5.76 -8.42 -12.70
N ASN A 285 5.37 -9.67 -12.63
CA ASN A 285 4.90 -10.44 -13.78
C ASN A 285 3.86 -11.53 -13.42
N THR A 286 3.14 -11.39 -12.30
CA THR A 286 2.26 -12.47 -11.80
C THR A 286 1.16 -12.87 -12.78
N GLN A 287 0.67 -11.96 -13.64
CA GLN A 287 -0.33 -12.29 -14.67
C GLN A 287 0.30 -12.93 -15.92
N ASN A 288 1.55 -12.64 -16.23
CA ASN A 288 2.28 -13.13 -17.39
C ASN A 288 1.57 -12.88 -18.76
N ILE A 289 0.89 -11.73 -18.91
CA ILE A 289 0.26 -11.26 -20.14
C ILE A 289 0.80 -9.88 -20.50
N PRO A 290 1.69 -9.74 -21.52
CA PRO A 290 2.45 -8.52 -21.77
C PRO A 290 1.62 -7.24 -21.91
N PHE A 291 0.52 -7.28 -22.68
CA PHE A 291 -0.32 -6.10 -22.94
C PHE A 291 -1.30 -5.77 -21.83
N SER A 292 -1.46 -6.65 -20.83
CA SER A 292 -2.44 -6.46 -19.75
C SER A 292 -1.80 -6.19 -18.40
N GLY A 293 -0.56 -6.59 -18.22
CA GLY A 293 0.19 -6.41 -16.99
C GLY A 293 1.51 -7.15 -17.03
N GLY A 294 2.51 -6.66 -16.30
CA GLY A 294 3.84 -7.27 -16.20
C GLY A 294 4.98 -6.34 -16.56
N SER A 295 4.70 -5.08 -16.91
CA SER A 295 5.77 -4.10 -17.05
C SER A 295 6.25 -3.64 -15.68
N GLY A 296 7.56 -3.40 -15.56
CA GLY A 296 8.11 -2.72 -14.39
C GLY A 296 7.49 -1.32 -14.27
N ILE A 297 7.51 -0.55 -15.34
CA ILE A 297 6.81 0.75 -15.46
C ILE A 297 5.91 0.72 -16.69
N SER A 298 4.64 1.11 -16.53
CA SER A 298 3.67 1.23 -17.61
C SER A 298 3.12 2.65 -17.69
N LEU A 299 3.21 3.27 -18.88
CA LEU A 299 2.65 4.58 -19.13
C LEU A 299 1.57 4.49 -20.21
N ASN A 300 0.41 5.08 -19.93
CA ASN A 300 -0.69 5.11 -20.86
C ASN A 300 -1.35 6.50 -20.87
N SER A 301 -1.39 7.13 -22.02
CA SER A 301 -2.05 8.42 -22.18
C SER A 301 -2.83 8.50 -23.50
N SER A 302 -3.97 9.17 -23.48
CA SER A 302 -4.71 9.55 -24.67
C SER A 302 -4.41 11.00 -25.11
N ALA A 303 -3.45 11.66 -24.47
CA ALA A 303 -3.06 13.05 -24.75
C ALA A 303 -1.56 13.24 -24.57
N GLU A 304 -0.95 14.08 -25.39
CA GLU A 304 0.48 14.44 -25.39
C GLU A 304 0.95 15.21 -24.13
N THR A 305 0.05 15.45 -23.18
CA THR A 305 0.30 16.24 -21.98
C THR A 305 0.81 15.41 -20.78
N GLN A 306 1.23 14.17 -21.02
CA GLN A 306 1.89 13.36 -20.00
C GLN A 306 3.41 13.60 -20.06
N THR A 307 4.02 13.92 -18.91
CA THR A 307 5.47 14.11 -18.78
C THR A 307 5.97 13.29 -17.59
N VAL A 308 6.73 12.25 -17.87
CA VAL A 308 7.34 11.38 -16.85
C VAL A 308 8.84 11.41 -17.00
N VAL A 309 9.56 11.54 -15.88
CA VAL A 309 11.02 11.50 -15.81
C VAL A 309 11.43 10.33 -14.95
N ALA A 310 12.22 9.40 -15.48
CA ALA A 310 12.73 8.25 -14.73
C ALA A 310 14.25 8.29 -14.64
N ARG A 311 14.79 8.18 -13.42
CA ARG A 311 16.22 8.25 -13.12
C ARG A 311 16.64 7.23 -12.06
N ASN A 312 17.79 6.59 -12.26
CA ASN A 312 18.43 5.72 -11.27
C ASN A 312 17.53 4.56 -10.79
N ASN A 313 16.60 4.07 -11.59
CA ASN A 313 15.77 2.93 -11.20
C ASN A 313 16.44 1.62 -11.58
N GLU A 314 16.25 0.60 -10.76
CA GLU A 314 16.63 -0.79 -11.03
C GLU A 314 15.37 -1.55 -11.45
N ILE A 315 15.31 -1.99 -12.70
CA ILE A 315 14.12 -2.59 -13.32
C ILE A 315 14.52 -3.97 -13.84
N ARG A 316 14.21 -5.03 -13.07
CA ARG A 316 14.69 -6.39 -13.34
C ARG A 316 13.58 -7.42 -13.31
N ASN A 317 13.72 -8.47 -14.11
CA ASN A 317 12.87 -9.66 -14.08
C ASN A 317 11.37 -9.35 -14.20
N ASN A 318 10.98 -8.20 -14.74
CA ASN A 318 9.59 -7.92 -15.06
C ASN A 318 9.25 -8.56 -16.41
N LEU A 319 7.97 -8.61 -16.76
CA LEU A 319 7.57 -9.14 -18.06
C LEU A 319 8.12 -8.29 -19.22
N TRP A 320 8.09 -6.96 -19.09
CA TRP A 320 8.85 -5.97 -19.82
C TRP A 320 9.33 -4.88 -18.87
N GLY A 321 10.43 -4.21 -19.19
CA GLY A 321 10.98 -3.16 -18.33
C GLY A 321 10.04 -1.95 -18.27
N ILE A 322 9.96 -1.19 -19.37
CA ILE A 322 9.06 -0.03 -19.51
C ILE A 322 8.18 -0.21 -20.75
N THR A 323 6.89 0.09 -20.64
CA THR A 323 5.92 0.07 -21.75
C THR A 323 5.24 1.41 -21.88
N LEU A 324 5.24 1.98 -23.10
CA LEU A 324 4.55 3.22 -23.46
C LEU A 324 3.39 2.92 -24.43
N ILE A 325 2.21 3.47 -24.16
CA ILE A 325 1.00 3.22 -24.96
C ILE A 325 0.27 4.54 -25.24
N GLY A 326 -0.25 4.71 -26.46
CA GLY A 326 -1.01 5.86 -26.90
C GLY A 326 -0.14 7.09 -27.10
N GLU A 327 -0.45 8.19 -26.43
CA GLU A 327 0.30 9.45 -26.47
C GLU A 327 1.27 9.58 -25.29
N ALA A 328 1.60 8.46 -24.62
CA ALA A 328 2.49 8.46 -23.45
C ALA A 328 3.92 8.84 -23.85
N SER A 329 4.60 9.59 -22.99
CA SER A 329 5.99 9.97 -23.17
C SER A 329 6.78 9.88 -21.85
N ILE A 330 8.08 9.58 -21.98
CA ILE A 330 8.99 9.48 -20.84
C ILE A 330 10.35 10.08 -21.21
N ASP A 331 10.98 10.75 -20.27
CA ASP A 331 12.39 11.12 -20.33
C ASP A 331 13.20 10.12 -19.49
N LEU A 332 13.98 9.30 -20.17
CA LEU A 332 14.87 8.30 -19.58
C LEU A 332 16.33 8.78 -19.55
N GLY A 333 16.60 10.03 -19.85
CA GLY A 333 17.92 10.64 -19.74
C GLY A 333 18.32 11.46 -20.95
N THR A 334 18.99 12.58 -20.68
CA THR A 334 19.59 13.47 -21.67
C THR A 334 21.10 13.57 -21.46
N LEU A 335 21.83 14.19 -22.39
CA LEU A 335 23.28 14.39 -22.26
C LEU A 335 23.68 15.19 -21.00
N ASN A 336 22.79 16.09 -20.52
CA ASN A 336 23.03 16.92 -19.38
C ASN A 336 22.40 16.38 -18.07
N ASP A 337 21.50 15.41 -18.19
CA ASP A 337 20.79 14.77 -17.09
C ASP A 337 20.68 13.27 -17.38
N PRO A 338 21.73 12.48 -17.07
CA PRO A 338 21.81 11.05 -17.38
C PRO A 338 20.67 10.22 -16.80
N GLY A 339 20.21 9.21 -17.53
CA GLY A 339 19.14 8.31 -17.11
C GLY A 339 19.52 7.45 -15.92
N ASN A 340 20.66 6.78 -16.02
CA ASN A 340 21.23 5.85 -15.03
C ASN A 340 20.22 4.77 -14.57
N ASN A 341 19.20 4.46 -15.38
CA ASN A 341 18.35 3.31 -15.09
C ASN A 341 19.07 2.03 -15.50
N ILE A 342 18.86 0.98 -14.72
CA ILE A 342 19.45 -0.34 -14.94
C ILE A 342 18.32 -1.30 -15.31
N PHE A 343 18.47 -1.95 -16.47
CA PHE A 343 17.55 -3.00 -16.90
C PHE A 343 18.27 -4.34 -16.89
N SER A 344 17.58 -5.40 -16.49
CA SER A 344 18.07 -6.76 -16.55
C SER A 344 16.93 -7.76 -16.64
N GLU A 345 17.03 -8.75 -17.52
CA GLU A 345 16.14 -9.90 -17.63
C GLU A 345 14.65 -9.57 -17.75
N ASN A 346 14.29 -8.39 -18.31
CA ASN A 346 12.89 -8.00 -18.52
C ASN A 346 12.32 -8.69 -19.76
N GLY A 347 11.85 -9.93 -19.62
CA GLY A 347 11.56 -10.78 -20.76
C GLY A 347 10.24 -11.55 -20.69
N ASN A 348 9.73 -11.88 -21.88
CA ASN A 348 8.53 -12.69 -22.09
C ASN A 348 8.75 -13.69 -23.22
N ASN A 349 8.64 -15.00 -22.94
CA ASN A 349 8.76 -16.10 -23.91
C ASN A 349 10.05 -16.02 -24.79
N GLY A 350 11.15 -15.57 -24.21
CA GLY A 350 12.44 -15.45 -24.89
C GLY A 350 12.64 -14.11 -25.64
N VAL A 351 11.69 -13.18 -25.57
CA VAL A 351 11.83 -11.81 -26.05
C VAL A 351 12.08 -10.89 -24.87
N VAL A 352 13.20 -10.17 -24.87
CA VAL A 352 13.56 -9.23 -23.80
C VAL A 352 13.34 -7.81 -24.30
N TYR A 353 12.50 -7.04 -23.59
CA TYR A 353 12.31 -5.62 -23.83
C TYR A 353 12.58 -4.83 -22.55
N ALA A 354 13.72 -4.16 -22.52
CA ALA A 354 13.98 -3.13 -21.52
C ALA A 354 13.05 -1.92 -21.72
N LEU A 355 12.77 -1.55 -22.98
CA LEU A 355 11.81 -0.51 -23.34
C LEU A 355 10.96 -0.96 -24.54
N TYR A 356 9.65 -0.88 -24.39
CA TYR A 356 8.66 -1.07 -25.46
C TYR A 356 7.95 0.25 -25.74
N ASN A 357 8.42 0.99 -26.74
CA ASN A 357 7.81 2.24 -27.17
C ASN A 357 6.72 1.96 -28.23
N ASN A 358 5.45 1.84 -27.80
CA ASN A 358 4.31 1.72 -28.69
C ASN A 358 3.59 3.08 -28.86
N THR A 359 4.37 4.13 -29.13
CA THR A 359 3.92 5.49 -29.41
C THR A 359 4.69 6.06 -30.59
N ASP A 360 4.23 7.15 -31.19
CA ASP A 360 4.96 7.91 -32.19
C ASP A 360 5.90 8.97 -31.59
N ASN A 361 5.99 9.05 -30.26
CA ASN A 361 6.85 9.97 -29.55
C ASN A 361 8.32 9.56 -29.62
N THR A 362 9.21 10.53 -29.91
CA THR A 362 10.65 10.35 -29.74
C THR A 362 11.01 10.35 -28.27
N ILE A 363 11.71 9.32 -27.81
CA ILE A 363 12.10 9.10 -26.41
C ILE A 363 13.58 9.38 -26.21
N GLN A 364 13.92 10.29 -25.29
CA GLN A 364 15.30 10.52 -24.84
C GLN A 364 15.66 9.46 -23.77
N ALA A 365 16.73 8.70 -24.00
CA ALA A 365 17.05 7.52 -23.17
C ALA A 365 18.56 7.28 -23.04
N VAL A 366 19.36 8.34 -22.99
CA VAL A 366 20.82 8.23 -22.93
C VAL A 366 21.32 7.90 -21.51
N TYR A 367 22.50 7.28 -21.46
CA TYR A 367 23.18 6.87 -20.23
C TYR A 367 22.35 5.90 -19.34
N ASN A 368 21.62 4.93 -19.97
CA ASN A 368 21.01 3.81 -19.26
C ASN A 368 21.85 2.54 -19.50
N CYS A 369 21.74 1.58 -18.59
CA CYS A 369 22.22 0.21 -18.77
C CYS A 369 21.06 -0.66 -19.28
N TRP A 370 21.14 -1.15 -20.51
CA TRP A 370 20.05 -1.84 -21.18
C TRP A 370 19.98 -3.34 -20.92
N GLU A 371 21.08 -3.92 -20.43
CA GLU A 371 21.16 -5.28 -19.90
C GLU A 371 22.39 -5.38 -18.99
N GLU A 372 22.18 -5.56 -17.70
CA GLU A 372 23.24 -5.43 -16.68
C GLU A 372 24.33 -6.50 -16.80
N ASP A 373 23.92 -7.74 -17.03
CA ASP A 373 24.84 -8.89 -16.96
C ASP A 373 25.56 -9.18 -18.29
N ILE A 374 25.32 -8.39 -19.31
CA ILE A 374 25.87 -8.58 -20.64
C ILE A 374 26.67 -7.35 -21.05
N THR A 375 27.91 -7.55 -21.47
CA THR A 375 28.73 -6.47 -22.07
C THR A 375 28.16 -6.11 -23.44
N LEU A 376 27.43 -5.01 -23.53
CA LEU A 376 26.95 -4.45 -24.77
C LEU A 376 28.03 -3.58 -25.41
N SER A 377 28.56 -4.00 -26.55
CA SER A 377 29.74 -3.39 -27.16
C SER A 377 29.45 -2.10 -27.94
N ASP A 378 28.28 -2.00 -28.53
CA ASP A 378 27.87 -0.90 -29.41
C ASP A 378 26.34 -0.80 -29.51
N ALA A 379 25.85 0.18 -30.24
CA ALA A 379 24.39 0.42 -30.42
C ALA A 379 23.68 -0.80 -31.04
N ASN A 380 24.32 -1.57 -31.92
CA ASN A 380 23.67 -2.75 -32.50
C ASN A 380 23.46 -3.86 -31.48
N ALA A 381 24.29 -3.93 -30.44
CA ALA A 381 24.12 -4.88 -29.35
C ALA A 381 22.98 -4.47 -28.39
N VAL A 382 22.68 -3.19 -28.27
CA VAL A 382 21.58 -2.65 -27.47
C VAL A 382 20.22 -2.75 -28.17
N GLU A 383 20.21 -2.54 -29.49
CA GLU A 383 19.01 -2.46 -30.33
C GLU A 383 17.95 -3.56 -30.06
N PRO A 384 18.32 -4.85 -29.87
CA PRO A 384 17.36 -5.92 -29.64
C PRO A 384 16.57 -5.80 -28.33
N TYR A 385 17.00 -4.96 -27.39
CA TYR A 385 16.32 -4.75 -26.08
C TYR A 385 15.31 -3.61 -26.10
N ILE A 386 15.21 -2.88 -27.26
CA ILE A 386 14.37 -1.70 -27.41
C ILE A 386 13.43 -1.91 -28.61
N PHE A 387 12.13 -1.89 -28.37
CA PHE A 387 11.13 -1.89 -29.44
C PHE A 387 10.73 -0.45 -29.79
N HIS A 388 10.95 -0.02 -31.03
CA HIS A 388 10.71 1.35 -31.48
C HIS A 388 10.69 1.49 -33.03
N GLN A 389 10.97 2.67 -33.56
CA GLN A 389 10.92 2.98 -35.00
C GLN A 389 11.67 2.01 -35.92
N THR A 390 12.73 1.34 -35.47
CA THR A 390 13.46 0.34 -36.29
C THR A 390 12.68 -0.94 -36.48
N ASP A 391 11.79 -1.28 -35.55
CA ASP A 391 10.90 -2.46 -35.59
C ASP A 391 9.61 -2.14 -36.34
N ASP A 392 9.07 -0.93 -36.15
CA ASP A 392 7.88 -0.44 -36.84
C ASP A 392 8.04 1.05 -37.18
N ALA A 393 8.11 1.37 -38.45
CA ALA A 393 8.34 2.73 -38.96
C ALA A 393 7.25 3.74 -38.57
N SER A 394 6.12 3.32 -38.03
CA SER A 394 5.06 4.20 -37.49
C SER A 394 5.33 4.68 -36.07
N LEU A 395 6.32 4.11 -35.40
CA LEU A 395 6.67 4.44 -34.03
C LEU A 395 7.76 5.52 -33.96
N GLY A 396 7.86 6.15 -32.78
CA GLY A 396 8.87 7.14 -32.50
C GLY A 396 10.24 6.51 -32.24
N GLU A 397 11.29 7.25 -32.58
CA GLU A 397 12.69 6.87 -32.32
C GLU A 397 13.00 6.88 -30.81
N VAL A 398 13.79 5.91 -30.35
CA VAL A 398 14.42 5.94 -29.03
C VAL A 398 15.88 6.34 -29.18
N ILE A 399 16.26 7.47 -28.62
CA ILE A 399 17.64 7.99 -28.63
C ILE A 399 18.34 7.45 -27.39
N PHE A 400 19.03 6.31 -27.53
CA PHE A 400 19.62 5.61 -26.41
C PHE A 400 21.17 5.69 -26.32
N THR A 401 21.81 6.33 -27.29
CA THR A 401 23.26 6.53 -27.28
C THR A 401 23.67 7.94 -26.86
N PRO A 402 24.68 8.10 -25.98
CA PRO A 402 25.49 7.07 -25.36
C PRO A 402 24.74 6.29 -24.29
N PHE A 403 25.06 5.02 -24.11
CA PHE A 403 24.59 4.16 -23.02
C PHE A 403 25.77 3.78 -22.13
N ASN A 404 25.51 3.34 -20.92
CA ASN A 404 26.54 2.98 -19.96
C ASN A 404 26.07 1.86 -19.03
N CYS A 405 26.71 0.69 -19.12
CA CYS A 405 26.61 -0.37 -18.13
C CYS A 405 27.92 -0.47 -17.33
N ALA A 406 28.77 0.61 -17.32
CA ALA A 406 30.01 0.60 -16.57
C ALA A 406 29.70 0.40 -15.08
N ASP A 407 30.18 -0.73 -14.56
CA ASP A 407 30.34 -1.07 -13.17
C ASP A 407 29.51 -0.23 -12.19
N PHE A 408 28.19 -0.30 -12.29
CA PHE A 408 27.36 -0.12 -11.10
C PHE A 408 27.64 -1.33 -10.18
N SER A 409 28.95 -1.63 -9.97
CA SER A 409 29.35 -2.50 -8.89
C SER A 409 28.98 -1.77 -7.62
N ALA A 410 27.71 -1.96 -7.32
CA ALA A 410 27.06 -1.89 -6.04
C ALA A 410 27.45 -0.66 -5.20
N SER A 411 26.59 0.30 -5.12
CA SER A 411 25.76 0.15 -3.92
C SER A 411 24.73 -0.98 -4.19
N THR A 412 25.17 -2.21 -4.10
CA THR A 412 24.27 -3.20 -3.56
C THR A 412 23.85 -2.61 -2.22
N ASN A 413 22.71 -1.92 -2.13
CA ASN A 413 21.80 -2.26 -1.11
C ASN A 413 21.59 -3.75 -1.36
N GLN A 414 22.57 -4.54 -0.87
CA GLN A 414 22.27 -5.86 -0.45
C GLN A 414 21.11 -5.61 0.51
N ASN A 415 19.87 -5.80 0.06
CA ASN A 415 18.96 -6.56 0.85
C ASN A 415 19.76 -7.83 1.13
N SER A 416 20.68 -7.70 2.08
CA SER A 416 21.41 -8.80 2.64
C SER A 416 20.26 -9.65 3.11
N GLN A 417 19.99 -10.69 2.34
CA GLN A 417 18.81 -11.53 2.52
C GLN A 417 18.83 -11.90 3.99
N ILE A 418 17.94 -11.30 4.78
CA ILE A 418 17.91 -11.49 6.23
C ILE A 418 17.64 -12.97 6.44
N ASN A 419 18.64 -13.70 6.88
CA ASN A 419 18.52 -15.12 7.10
C ASN A 419 18.10 -15.38 8.53
N VAL A 420 16.99 -16.08 8.70
CA VAL A 420 16.47 -16.52 10.00
C VAL A 420 16.54 -18.03 10.05
N TYR A 421 17.33 -18.58 10.98
CA TYR A 421 17.48 -20.02 11.13
C TYR A 421 17.71 -20.48 12.56
N PRO A 422 17.19 -21.67 12.93
CA PRO A 422 16.24 -22.44 12.14
C PRO A 422 14.91 -21.72 12.03
N ASN A 423 14.28 -21.82 10.86
CA ASN A 423 12.91 -21.37 10.62
C ASN A 423 12.21 -22.45 9.80
N PRO A 424 11.27 -23.24 10.35
CA PRO A 424 10.66 -23.13 11.71
C PRO A 424 11.62 -23.35 12.90
N THR A 425 11.26 -22.77 14.06
CA THR A 425 12.02 -22.85 15.33
C THR A 425 11.14 -23.26 16.50
N PHE A 426 11.78 -23.68 17.62
CA PHE A 426 11.13 -23.89 18.91
C PHE A 426 11.37 -22.70 19.89
N GLY A 427 11.55 -21.47 19.33
CA GLY A 427 11.74 -20.26 20.12
C GLY A 427 13.18 -19.76 20.18
N ASN A 428 14.17 -20.55 19.75
CA ASN A 428 15.57 -20.14 19.62
C ASN A 428 15.95 -20.07 18.15
N PHE A 429 16.33 -18.90 17.67
CA PHE A 429 16.76 -18.71 16.30
C PHE A 429 17.89 -17.68 16.19
N SER A 430 18.63 -17.76 15.12
CA SER A 430 19.64 -16.79 14.76
C SER A 430 19.14 -15.95 13.61
N ILE A 431 19.49 -14.69 13.61
CA ILE A 431 19.21 -13.76 12.52
C ILE A 431 20.52 -13.16 12.01
N GLU A 432 20.78 -13.31 10.72
CA GLU A 432 21.99 -12.84 10.04
C GLU A 432 21.70 -11.66 9.11
N ASN A 433 22.78 -11.02 8.66
CA ASN A 433 22.79 -9.87 7.78
C ASN A 433 22.12 -8.64 8.40
N THR A 434 22.26 -8.49 9.71
CA THR A 434 21.60 -7.44 10.49
C THR A 434 22.49 -6.21 10.76
N GLN A 435 23.67 -6.11 10.11
CA GLN A 435 24.65 -5.04 10.38
C GLN A 435 24.11 -3.62 10.12
N ASN A 436 23.08 -3.50 9.31
CA ASN A 436 22.47 -2.22 8.98
C ASN A 436 21.24 -1.90 9.87
N PHE A 437 20.91 -2.75 10.84
CA PHE A 437 19.74 -2.58 11.69
C PHE A 437 20.11 -2.50 13.15
N GLN A 438 19.31 -1.77 13.93
CA GLN A 438 19.55 -1.53 15.35
C GLN A 438 18.53 -2.24 16.22
N GLN A 439 17.36 -2.54 15.68
CA GLN A 439 16.24 -3.13 16.42
C GLN A 439 15.55 -4.22 15.60
N LEU A 440 15.12 -5.27 16.29
CA LEU A 440 14.21 -6.30 15.79
C LEU A 440 12.93 -6.25 16.63
N THR A 441 11.79 -6.15 15.97
CA THR A 441 10.47 -6.25 16.61
C THR A 441 9.72 -7.45 16.03
N ILE A 442 9.10 -8.24 16.91
CA ILE A 442 8.30 -9.42 16.55
C ILE A 442 6.83 -9.08 16.72
N TYR A 443 6.04 -9.25 15.66
CA TYR A 443 4.59 -9.08 15.66
C TYR A 443 3.90 -10.42 15.43
N ASN A 444 2.74 -10.62 16.04
CA ASN A 444 1.84 -11.70 15.66
C ASN A 444 1.01 -11.31 14.42
N LEU A 445 0.22 -12.23 13.87
CA LEU A 445 -0.62 -11.98 12.70
C LEU A 445 -1.75 -10.94 12.93
N ASN A 446 -2.04 -10.61 14.18
CA ASN A 446 -2.99 -9.55 14.54
C ASN A 446 -2.29 -8.19 14.72
N GLY A 447 -1.01 -8.07 14.32
CA GLY A 447 -0.21 -6.86 14.42
C GLY A 447 0.17 -6.45 15.84
N LYS A 448 -0.14 -7.28 16.82
CA LYS A 448 0.28 -7.01 18.18
C LYS A 448 1.78 -7.21 18.30
N ARG A 449 2.48 -6.20 18.80
CA ARG A 449 3.90 -6.27 19.14
C ARG A 449 4.07 -7.28 20.28
N MET A 450 4.85 -8.29 20.02
CA MET A 450 5.10 -9.39 20.97
C MET A 450 6.38 -9.17 21.75
N LYS A 451 7.47 -8.86 21.06
CA LYS A 451 8.79 -8.62 21.65
C LYS A 451 9.63 -7.68 20.80
N THR A 452 10.58 -7.01 21.44
CA THR A 452 11.58 -6.17 20.79
C THR A 452 12.97 -6.49 21.32
N PHE A 453 13.95 -6.53 20.42
CA PHE A 453 15.34 -6.84 20.72
C PHE A 453 16.26 -5.79 20.08
N SER A 454 17.33 -5.40 20.77
CA SER A 454 18.38 -4.57 20.18
C SER A 454 19.35 -5.45 19.42
N LEU A 455 19.62 -5.12 18.16
CA LEU A 455 20.61 -5.78 17.31
C LEU A 455 21.97 -5.10 17.50
N LYS A 456 23.02 -5.91 17.66
CA LYS A 456 24.37 -5.39 17.94
C LYS A 456 25.42 -5.82 16.93
N ASN A 457 25.19 -6.93 16.26
CA ASN A 457 26.14 -7.58 15.36
C ASN A 457 25.47 -7.98 14.05
N ASN A 458 26.26 -8.44 13.09
CA ASN A 458 25.74 -9.03 11.85
C ASN A 458 24.95 -10.34 12.09
N LEU A 459 25.31 -11.10 13.12
CA LEU A 459 24.60 -12.28 13.59
C LEU A 459 24.11 -12.04 15.01
N ASN A 460 22.82 -12.21 15.25
CA ASN A 460 22.20 -12.11 16.56
C ASN A 460 21.44 -13.40 16.88
N GLU A 461 21.69 -13.94 18.08
CA GLU A 461 20.95 -15.08 18.63
C GLU A 461 19.78 -14.56 19.46
N ILE A 462 18.58 -14.97 19.10
CA ILE A 462 17.32 -14.55 19.70
C ILE A 462 16.68 -15.74 20.40
N ASN A 463 16.30 -15.52 21.66
CA ASN A 463 15.53 -16.48 22.43
C ASN A 463 14.17 -15.87 22.77
N THR A 464 13.09 -16.58 22.45
CA THR A 464 11.73 -16.16 22.72
C THR A 464 10.87 -17.32 23.22
N ASP A 465 9.91 -17.00 24.11
CA ASP A 465 8.92 -17.90 24.67
C ASP A 465 7.53 -17.75 24.02
N LEU A 466 7.49 -17.23 22.79
CA LEU A 466 6.25 -17.09 22.05
C LEU A 466 5.62 -18.45 21.73
N SER A 467 4.30 -18.48 21.70
CA SER A 467 3.53 -19.69 21.35
C SER A 467 3.73 -20.10 19.89
N SER A 468 3.42 -21.35 19.57
CA SER A 468 3.44 -21.83 18.19
C SER A 468 2.57 -20.94 17.28
N GLY A 469 3.11 -20.56 16.14
CA GLY A 469 2.42 -19.66 15.21
C GLY A 469 3.36 -19.03 14.18
N LEU A 470 2.77 -18.25 13.27
CA LEU A 470 3.47 -17.41 12.31
C LEU A 470 3.60 -16.00 12.90
N TYR A 471 4.79 -15.44 12.76
CA TYR A 471 5.14 -14.10 13.23
C TYR A 471 5.83 -13.31 12.14
N LEU A 472 5.64 -11.98 12.16
CA LEU A 472 6.39 -11.05 11.34
C LEU A 472 7.56 -10.49 12.17
N LEU A 473 8.75 -10.50 11.60
CA LEU A 473 9.95 -9.87 12.15
C LEU A 473 10.19 -8.56 11.40
N GLU A 474 10.16 -7.44 12.11
CA GLU A 474 10.55 -6.14 11.61
C GLU A 474 11.95 -5.79 12.11
N LEU A 475 12.88 -5.52 11.21
CA LEU A 475 14.21 -4.99 11.52
C LEU A 475 14.24 -3.53 11.11
N GLN A 476 14.72 -2.65 11.99
CA GLN A 476 14.73 -1.22 11.69
C GLN A 476 15.98 -0.50 12.20
N ASN A 477 16.29 0.61 11.55
CA ASN A 477 17.16 1.68 12.03
C ASN A 477 16.50 3.03 11.69
N GLU A 478 17.23 4.14 11.88
CA GLU A 478 16.72 5.50 11.60
C GLU A 478 16.43 5.78 10.10
N LYS A 479 16.90 4.91 9.19
CA LYS A 479 16.85 5.17 7.73
C LYS A 479 16.06 4.13 6.95
N GLN A 480 15.92 2.91 7.47
CA GLN A 480 15.32 1.80 6.72
C GLN A 480 14.68 0.76 7.63
N LYS A 481 13.70 0.03 7.08
CA LYS A 481 13.08 -1.15 7.67
C LYS A 481 13.26 -2.35 6.75
N ALA A 482 13.30 -3.55 7.32
CA ALA A 482 13.25 -4.79 6.58
C ALA A 482 12.36 -5.80 7.33
N PHE A 483 11.75 -6.69 6.59
CA PHE A 483 10.78 -7.64 7.13
C PHE A 483 11.12 -9.06 6.72
N THR A 484 10.85 -10.01 7.61
CA THR A 484 10.95 -11.44 7.30
C THR A 484 9.98 -12.23 8.19
N LYS A 485 9.72 -13.48 7.85
CA LYS A 485 8.75 -14.33 8.55
C LYS A 485 9.47 -15.29 9.51
N LEU A 486 8.84 -15.57 10.65
CA LEU A 486 9.28 -16.57 11.63
C LEU A 486 8.13 -17.52 11.92
N ILE A 487 8.40 -18.81 11.82
CA ILE A 487 7.47 -19.87 12.23
C ILE A 487 7.97 -20.48 13.54
N ILE A 488 7.16 -20.43 14.57
CA ILE A 488 7.42 -21.12 15.87
C ILE A 488 6.52 -22.36 15.93
N GLN A 489 7.15 -23.50 16.24
CA GLN A 489 6.50 -24.82 16.39
C GLN A 489 6.22 -25.17 17.85
#